data_fd3b55ae9c258121e3ddba5a4c5c6eeb
#
_entry.id   fd3b55ae9c258121e3ddba5a4c5c6eeb
#
_cell.length_a   1.000
_cell.length_b   1.000
_cell.length_c   1.000
_cell.angle_alpha   90.00
_cell.angle_beta   90.00
_cell.angle_gamma   90.00
#
_symmetry.space_group_name_H-M   'P 1'
#
loop_
_entity.id
_entity.type
_entity.pdbx_description
1 polymer ?
#
loop_
_entity_poly.entity_id
_entity_poly.type
_entity_poly.pdbx_seq_one_letter_code
_entity_poly.pdbx_strand_id
1 'polypeptide(L)'
;MENFLSLKLEETLFESLAKINFKAPTPIQAKAIPIALEGKDILGTAQTGTGKTGAFGIPLVNYLLKTKKETALVMTPTRELATQVMQTMNNLIGRGNIRTALLIGGDSMQKQLKQMRRNPRLIVGTPGRINDHLKRKTLRLNNTSFLVLDESDRMLDMGFTPQINQVLETVPKKHQTLLFSATLPVNILRLAEKYLNQPVRISVGSTSTPIEKIKQEVLRVNDGDKYNQLIKEIYTRQGSILIFVKTRRNAEKMVKRLKYDDHDADAIHGNLRQNKRDRVIKAFRNNHFRILVGTDVASRGLDIPAIKHVINFDLPQVPEAVSYTHLTLPTILLV
;
A
#
# COMPACT_ATOMS: atom_id res chain seq x y z
N MET A 1 10.14 -12.31 20.43
CA MET A 1 8.94 -13.18 20.30
C MET A 1 9.22 -14.21 19.22
N GLU A 2 9.29 -15.48 19.57
CA GLU A 2 9.68 -16.56 18.65
C GLU A 2 8.47 -17.16 17.91
N ASN A 3 7.27 -17.07 18.47
CA ASN A 3 6.05 -17.55 17.86
C ASN A 3 4.84 -16.73 18.34
N PHE A 4 3.67 -16.92 17.69
CA PHE A 4 2.42 -16.25 18.06
C PHE A 4 1.72 -16.90 19.26
N LEU A 5 2.14 -18.08 19.72
CA LEU A 5 1.48 -18.84 20.80
C LEU A 5 1.59 -18.13 22.16
N SER A 6 2.64 -17.32 22.36
CA SER A 6 2.83 -16.53 23.59
C SER A 6 1.88 -15.33 23.72
N LEU A 7 1.17 -14.99 22.64
CA LEU A 7 0.23 -13.87 22.60
C LEU A 7 -1.16 -14.31 23.08
N LYS A 8 -1.79 -13.49 23.91
CA LYS A 8 -3.18 -13.68 24.35
C LYS A 8 -4.16 -13.25 23.25
N LEU A 9 -4.21 -14.01 22.14
CA LEU A 9 -5.11 -13.77 21.01
C LEU A 9 -6.42 -14.58 21.18
N GLU A 10 -7.48 -14.10 20.53
CA GLU A 10 -8.74 -14.83 20.43
C GLU A 10 -8.56 -16.13 19.62
N GLU A 11 -9.22 -17.20 20.02
CA GLU A 11 -9.08 -18.54 19.43
C GLU A 11 -9.35 -18.56 17.93
N THR A 12 -10.38 -17.86 17.47
CA THR A 12 -10.72 -17.73 16.04
C THR A 12 -9.61 -17.08 15.22
N LEU A 13 -8.86 -16.15 15.82
CA LEU A 13 -7.71 -15.53 15.18
C LEU A 13 -6.52 -16.50 15.11
N PHE A 14 -6.29 -17.31 16.14
CA PHE A 14 -5.27 -18.37 16.10
C PHE A 14 -5.53 -19.38 14.99
N GLU A 15 -6.76 -19.85 14.86
CA GLU A 15 -7.15 -20.74 13.77
C GLU A 15 -6.90 -20.11 12.39
N SER A 16 -7.16 -18.80 12.27
CA SER A 16 -6.94 -18.06 11.03
C SER A 16 -5.44 -17.96 10.70
N LEU A 17 -4.59 -17.63 11.69
CA LEU A 17 -3.13 -17.56 11.51
C LEU A 17 -2.55 -18.90 11.06
N ALA A 18 -3.01 -20.02 11.65
CA ALA A 18 -2.60 -21.35 11.25
C ALA A 18 -2.95 -21.66 9.78
N LYS A 19 -4.17 -21.31 9.34
CA LYS A 19 -4.65 -21.53 7.95
C LYS A 19 -3.86 -20.74 6.91
N ILE A 20 -3.39 -19.54 7.24
CA ILE A 20 -2.61 -18.69 6.33
C ILE A 20 -1.09 -18.89 6.48
N ASN A 21 -0.66 -19.96 7.17
CA ASN A 21 0.74 -20.32 7.39
C ASN A 21 1.59 -19.22 8.06
N PHE A 22 0.99 -18.43 8.96
CA PHE A 22 1.73 -17.50 9.81
C PHE A 22 2.40 -18.27 10.96
N LYS A 23 3.55 -18.88 10.67
CA LYS A 23 4.27 -19.75 11.62
C LYS A 23 5.14 -18.97 12.61
N ALA A 24 5.90 -18.00 12.09
CA ALA A 24 6.80 -17.18 12.88
C ALA A 24 6.59 -15.70 12.56
N PRO A 25 6.66 -14.82 13.57
CA PRO A 25 6.55 -13.39 13.35
C PRO A 25 7.80 -12.83 12.66
N THR A 26 7.57 -11.91 11.72
CA THR A 26 8.67 -11.10 11.19
C THR A 26 9.21 -10.14 12.24
N PRO A 27 10.42 -9.55 12.08
CA PRO A 27 10.97 -8.62 13.05
C PRO A 27 10.07 -7.45 13.44
N ILE A 28 9.33 -6.87 12.48
CA ILE A 28 8.37 -5.80 12.77
C ILE A 28 7.15 -6.31 13.55
N GLN A 29 6.66 -7.50 13.22
CA GLN A 29 5.56 -8.14 13.92
C GLN A 29 5.95 -8.48 15.37
N ALA A 30 7.14 -9.05 15.57
CA ALA A 30 7.65 -9.41 16.90
C ALA A 30 7.74 -8.21 17.85
N LYS A 31 8.10 -7.02 17.31
CA LYS A 31 8.20 -5.78 18.08
C LYS A 31 6.84 -5.08 18.26
N ALA A 32 6.02 -5.00 17.19
CA ALA A 32 4.83 -4.18 17.19
C ALA A 32 3.61 -4.84 17.84
N ILE A 33 3.40 -6.16 17.61
CA ILE A 33 2.17 -6.82 18.05
C ILE A 33 2.00 -6.78 19.58
N PRO A 34 3.00 -7.11 20.41
CA PRO A 34 2.85 -7.05 21.87
C PRO A 34 2.44 -5.66 22.35
N ILE A 35 3.10 -4.62 21.84
CA ILE A 35 2.87 -3.22 22.20
C ILE A 35 1.46 -2.77 21.80
N ALA A 36 1.03 -3.16 20.58
CA ALA A 36 -0.32 -2.85 20.11
C ALA A 36 -1.41 -3.57 20.91
N LEU A 37 -1.15 -4.81 21.38
CA LEU A 37 -2.09 -5.55 22.25
C LEU A 37 -2.22 -4.93 23.64
N GLU A 38 -1.22 -4.16 24.10
CA GLU A 38 -1.30 -3.36 25.32
C GLU A 38 -2.12 -2.05 25.14
N GLY A 39 -2.60 -1.77 23.94
CA GLY A 39 -3.37 -0.57 23.64
C GLY A 39 -2.53 0.70 23.43
N LYS A 40 -1.20 0.58 23.29
CA LYS A 40 -0.30 1.72 23.07
C LYS A 40 -0.28 2.13 21.60
N ASP A 41 -0.11 3.42 21.37
CA ASP A 41 0.13 3.95 20.03
C ASP A 41 1.53 3.58 19.51
N ILE A 42 1.65 3.37 18.20
CA ILE A 42 2.92 3.00 17.58
C ILE A 42 3.26 3.94 16.44
N LEU A 43 4.50 4.41 16.43
CA LEU A 43 5.17 5.00 15.27
C LEU A 43 6.18 3.97 14.73
N GLY A 44 5.77 3.21 13.72
CA GLY A 44 6.52 2.12 13.14
C GLY A 44 7.26 2.49 11.87
N THR A 45 8.59 2.27 11.84
CA THR A 45 9.40 2.45 10.63
C THR A 45 9.84 1.09 10.09
N ALA A 46 9.36 0.74 8.90
CA ALA A 46 9.73 -0.50 8.23
C ALA A 46 9.44 -0.42 6.72
N GLN A 47 10.30 -1.04 5.93
CA GLN A 47 10.15 -1.11 4.47
C GLN A 47 8.91 -1.90 4.03
N THR A 48 8.50 -1.74 2.78
CA THR A 48 7.44 -2.57 2.18
C THR A 48 7.91 -4.03 2.12
N GLY A 49 6.99 -4.98 2.31
CA GLY A 49 7.32 -6.41 2.30
C GLY A 49 7.85 -6.98 3.62
N THR A 50 8.05 -6.17 4.67
CA THR A 50 8.54 -6.62 5.98
C THR A 50 7.47 -7.27 6.87
N GLY A 51 6.20 -7.31 6.41
CA GLY A 51 5.10 -7.89 7.18
C GLY A 51 4.31 -6.87 8.02
N LYS A 52 4.36 -5.56 7.71
CA LYS A 52 3.60 -4.49 8.40
C LYS A 52 2.11 -4.80 8.51
N THR A 53 1.50 -5.33 7.44
CA THR A 53 0.07 -5.67 7.45
C THR A 53 -0.30 -6.66 8.54
N GLY A 54 0.54 -7.67 8.81
CA GLY A 54 0.36 -8.55 9.95
C GLY A 54 0.62 -7.85 11.29
N ALA A 55 1.60 -6.93 11.32
CA ALA A 55 1.98 -6.21 12.54
C ALA A 55 0.82 -5.36 13.11
N PHE A 56 0.02 -4.71 12.25
CA PHE A 56 -1.17 -3.99 12.70
C PHE A 56 -2.47 -4.81 12.60
N GLY A 57 -2.56 -5.73 11.64
CA GLY A 57 -3.77 -6.50 11.39
C GLY A 57 -4.11 -7.49 12.50
N ILE A 58 -3.11 -8.18 13.05
CA ILE A 58 -3.30 -9.12 14.16
C ILE A 58 -3.89 -8.42 15.40
N PRO A 59 -3.27 -7.36 15.95
CA PRO A 59 -3.84 -6.67 17.11
C PRO A 59 -5.18 -6.00 16.81
N LEU A 60 -5.37 -5.44 15.61
CA LEU A 60 -6.64 -4.84 15.19
C LEU A 60 -7.77 -5.86 15.16
N VAL A 61 -7.56 -7.01 14.50
CA VAL A 61 -8.59 -8.06 14.44
C VAL A 61 -8.87 -8.63 15.83
N ASN A 62 -7.82 -8.86 16.62
CA ASN A 62 -7.96 -9.32 18.02
C ASN A 62 -8.80 -8.33 18.85
N TYR A 63 -8.56 -7.02 18.69
CA TYR A 63 -9.35 -5.97 19.34
C TYR A 63 -10.82 -6.02 18.91
N LEU A 64 -11.10 -6.14 17.62
CA LEU A 64 -12.47 -6.22 17.12
C LEU A 64 -13.20 -7.51 17.55
N LEU A 65 -12.50 -8.63 17.71
CA LEU A 65 -13.09 -9.87 18.22
C LEU A 65 -13.49 -9.73 19.68
N LYS A 66 -12.70 -9.05 20.50
CA LYS A 66 -12.96 -8.79 21.93
C LYS A 66 -14.08 -7.77 22.19
N THR A 67 -14.33 -6.90 21.23
CA THR A 67 -15.30 -5.81 21.36
C THR A 67 -16.54 -6.09 20.51
N LYS A 68 -17.66 -5.37 20.74
CA LYS A 68 -18.92 -5.60 20.00
C LYS A 68 -19.39 -4.41 19.18
N LYS A 69 -19.11 -3.18 19.63
CA LYS A 69 -19.64 -1.94 19.04
C LYS A 69 -18.56 -1.09 18.38
N GLU A 70 -17.32 -1.26 18.79
CA GLU A 70 -16.17 -0.51 18.34
C GLU A 70 -15.86 -0.83 16.89
N THR A 71 -15.34 0.17 16.19
CA THR A 71 -14.94 0.06 14.78
C THR A 71 -13.47 0.37 14.62
N ALA A 72 -12.91 -0.09 13.53
CA ALA A 72 -11.53 0.20 13.12
C ALA A 72 -11.49 0.79 11.72
N LEU A 73 -10.56 1.74 11.51
CA LEU A 73 -10.27 2.35 10.23
C LEU A 73 -8.81 2.12 9.85
N VAL A 74 -8.59 1.65 8.63
CA VAL A 74 -7.25 1.54 8.02
C VAL A 74 -7.20 2.44 6.79
N MET A 75 -6.29 3.39 6.77
CA MET A 75 -6.01 4.26 5.62
C MET A 75 -4.74 3.83 4.91
N THR A 76 -4.79 3.78 3.58
CA THR A 76 -3.67 3.42 2.71
C THR A 76 -3.59 4.39 1.52
N PRO A 77 -2.39 4.63 0.94
CA PRO A 77 -2.20 5.59 -0.15
C PRO A 77 -2.90 5.19 -1.45
N THR A 78 -2.98 3.90 -1.74
CA THR A 78 -3.44 3.41 -3.04
C THR A 78 -4.61 2.43 -2.93
N ARG A 79 -5.37 2.32 -4.02
CA ARG A 79 -6.52 1.40 -4.13
C ARG A 79 -6.07 -0.06 -4.05
N GLU A 80 -4.94 -0.33 -4.67
CA GLU A 80 -4.34 -1.65 -4.74
C GLU A 80 -3.92 -2.11 -3.36
N LEU A 81 -3.19 -1.25 -2.62
CA LEU A 81 -2.79 -1.56 -1.25
C LEU A 81 -4.00 -1.72 -0.34
N ALA A 82 -5.03 -0.85 -0.47
CA ALA A 82 -6.27 -1.01 0.28
C ALA A 82 -6.94 -2.37 0.03
N THR A 83 -6.94 -2.83 -1.22
CA THR A 83 -7.50 -4.14 -1.60
C THR A 83 -6.68 -5.29 -1.00
N GLN A 84 -5.35 -5.21 -1.05
CA GLN A 84 -4.45 -6.21 -0.46
C GLN A 84 -4.59 -6.27 1.06
N VAL A 85 -4.61 -5.10 1.71
CA VAL A 85 -4.84 -5.01 3.16
C VAL A 85 -6.20 -5.61 3.52
N MET A 86 -7.27 -5.27 2.80
CA MET A 86 -8.59 -5.83 3.04
C MET A 86 -8.61 -7.36 2.91
N GLN A 87 -7.92 -7.91 1.90
CA GLN A 87 -7.81 -9.35 1.72
C GLN A 87 -7.09 -10.00 2.91
N THR A 88 -5.98 -9.42 3.36
CA THR A 88 -5.27 -9.90 4.56
C THR A 88 -6.15 -9.83 5.80
N MET A 89 -6.88 -8.71 6.00
CA MET A 89 -7.80 -8.56 7.12
C MET A 89 -8.90 -9.63 7.09
N ASN A 90 -9.51 -9.89 5.94
CA ASN A 90 -10.53 -10.93 5.79
C ASN A 90 -9.96 -12.33 6.11
N ASN A 91 -8.73 -12.61 5.71
CA ASN A 91 -8.04 -13.87 6.05
C ASN A 91 -7.80 -13.98 7.56
N LEU A 92 -7.40 -12.90 8.22
CA LEU A 92 -7.21 -12.85 9.67
C LEU A 92 -8.53 -12.97 10.44
N ILE A 93 -9.61 -12.33 9.96
CA ILE A 93 -10.94 -12.44 10.55
C ILE A 93 -11.45 -13.88 10.46
N GLY A 94 -11.20 -14.56 9.35
CA GLY A 94 -11.58 -15.96 9.15
C GLY A 94 -13.07 -16.21 9.41
N ARG A 95 -13.36 -17.00 10.44
CA ARG A 95 -14.74 -17.30 10.91
C ARG A 95 -15.31 -16.24 11.86
N GLY A 96 -14.53 -15.23 12.24
CA GLY A 96 -14.99 -14.12 13.09
C GLY A 96 -16.08 -13.31 12.39
N ASN A 97 -17.18 -13.03 13.09
CA ASN A 97 -18.31 -12.31 12.53
C ASN A 97 -18.06 -10.78 12.51
N ILE A 98 -17.04 -10.34 11.78
CA ILE A 98 -16.71 -8.92 11.60
C ILE A 98 -17.03 -8.52 10.16
N ARG A 99 -18.01 -7.63 9.98
CA ARG A 99 -18.35 -7.08 8.67
C ARG A 99 -17.32 -6.04 8.26
N THR A 100 -16.94 -6.05 6.99
CA THR A 100 -15.90 -5.19 6.41
C THR A 100 -16.44 -4.32 5.29
N ALA A 101 -15.81 -3.16 5.05
CA ALA A 101 -16.07 -2.32 3.89
C ALA A 101 -14.77 -1.79 3.29
N LEU A 102 -14.64 -1.88 1.96
CA LEU A 102 -13.53 -1.35 1.19
C LEU A 102 -13.97 -0.06 0.48
N LEU A 103 -13.35 1.07 0.87
CA LEU A 103 -13.68 2.40 0.38
C LEU A 103 -12.54 2.95 -0.48
N ILE A 104 -12.64 2.75 -1.80
CA ILE A 104 -11.61 3.15 -2.77
C ILE A 104 -12.20 3.94 -3.93
N GLY A 105 -11.43 4.89 -4.46
CA GLY A 105 -11.77 5.61 -5.67
C GLY A 105 -11.80 4.69 -6.90
N GLY A 106 -12.58 5.04 -7.94
CA GLY A 106 -12.65 4.24 -9.17
C GLY A 106 -13.51 2.98 -9.09
N ASP A 107 -13.94 2.56 -7.90
CA ASP A 107 -14.97 1.52 -7.72
C ASP A 107 -16.37 2.16 -7.57
N SER A 108 -17.41 1.36 -7.81
CA SER A 108 -18.81 1.79 -7.77
C SER A 108 -19.20 2.33 -6.39
N MET A 109 -19.69 3.55 -6.34
CA MET A 109 -20.22 4.15 -5.12
C MET A 109 -21.41 3.34 -4.57
N GLN A 110 -22.29 2.84 -5.45
CA GLN A 110 -23.45 2.04 -5.04
C GLN A 110 -23.04 0.74 -4.34
N LYS A 111 -21.98 0.07 -4.83
CA LYS A 111 -21.41 -1.12 -4.19
C LYS A 111 -20.90 -0.80 -2.79
N GLN A 112 -20.19 0.31 -2.64
CA GLN A 112 -19.67 0.75 -1.34
C GLN A 112 -20.80 1.16 -0.39
N LEU A 113 -21.84 1.86 -0.86
CA LEU A 113 -23.02 2.15 -0.07
C LEU A 113 -23.75 0.87 0.42
N LYS A 114 -23.81 -0.17 -0.42
CA LYS A 114 -24.37 -1.48 -0.01
C LYS A 114 -23.53 -2.13 1.10
N GLN A 115 -22.19 -2.00 1.06
CA GLN A 115 -21.32 -2.46 2.14
C GLN A 115 -21.55 -1.66 3.43
N MET A 116 -21.62 -0.33 3.33
CA MET A 116 -21.85 0.56 4.49
C MET A 116 -23.20 0.31 5.19
N ARG A 117 -24.27 0.02 4.43
CA ARG A 117 -25.58 -0.32 5.02
C ARG A 117 -25.56 -1.59 5.88
N ARG A 118 -24.52 -2.42 5.76
CA ARG A 118 -24.36 -3.63 6.60
C ARG A 118 -23.69 -3.34 7.94
N ASN A 119 -23.46 -2.07 8.28
CA ASN A 119 -22.79 -1.63 9.48
C ASN A 119 -21.42 -2.31 9.66
N PRO A 120 -20.44 -2.07 8.77
CA PRO A 120 -19.12 -2.68 8.87
C PRO A 120 -18.41 -2.19 10.13
N ARG A 121 -17.67 -3.08 10.77
CA ARG A 121 -16.84 -2.77 11.93
C ARG A 121 -15.37 -2.56 11.54
N LEU A 122 -14.94 -3.05 10.39
CA LEU A 122 -13.64 -2.76 9.81
C LEU A 122 -13.81 -2.06 8.47
N ILE A 123 -13.19 -0.90 8.35
CA ILE A 123 -13.16 -0.10 7.13
C ILE A 123 -11.72 0.03 6.68
N VAL A 124 -11.45 -0.32 5.43
CA VAL A 124 -10.16 -0.07 4.79
C VAL A 124 -10.39 0.82 3.59
N GLY A 125 -9.56 1.84 3.38
CA GLY A 125 -9.75 2.69 2.23
C GLY A 125 -8.66 3.72 1.98
N THR A 126 -8.86 4.48 0.89
CA THR A 126 -7.99 5.61 0.54
C THR A 126 -8.55 6.92 1.09
N PRO A 127 -7.72 7.89 1.53
CA PRO A 127 -8.16 9.11 2.21
C PRO A 127 -9.25 9.88 1.45
N GLY A 128 -9.10 10.05 0.14
CA GLY A 128 -10.06 10.79 -0.69
C GLY A 128 -11.46 10.15 -0.73
N ARG A 129 -11.56 8.81 -0.80
CA ARG A 129 -12.85 8.12 -0.84
C ARG A 129 -13.49 8.03 0.55
N ILE A 130 -12.70 7.89 1.59
CA ILE A 130 -13.18 7.96 2.98
C ILE A 130 -13.82 9.33 3.21
N ASN A 131 -13.15 10.41 2.82
CA ASN A 131 -13.69 11.78 2.91
C ASN A 131 -14.98 11.98 2.09
N ASP A 132 -15.06 11.40 0.89
CA ASP A 132 -16.29 11.47 0.07
C ASP A 132 -17.47 10.82 0.83
N HIS A 133 -17.26 9.68 1.49
CA HIS A 133 -18.28 9.04 2.33
C HIS A 133 -18.62 9.86 3.59
N LEU A 134 -17.65 10.50 4.23
CA LEU A 134 -17.87 11.40 5.37
C LEU A 134 -18.71 12.62 4.95
N LYS A 135 -18.36 13.30 3.85
CA LYS A 135 -19.10 14.44 3.30
C LYS A 135 -20.54 14.07 2.95
N ARG A 136 -20.76 12.86 2.41
CA ARG A 136 -22.07 12.30 2.10
C ARG A 136 -22.83 11.78 3.32
N LYS A 137 -22.25 11.85 4.53
CA LYS A 137 -22.81 11.32 5.77
C LYS A 137 -23.15 9.82 5.70
N THR A 138 -22.54 9.08 4.77
CA THR A 138 -22.71 7.61 4.61
C THR A 138 -21.69 6.82 5.41
N LEU A 139 -20.69 7.47 5.96
CA LEU A 139 -19.73 6.97 6.95
C LEU A 139 -19.79 7.88 8.18
N ARG A 140 -19.78 7.26 9.36
CA ARG A 140 -19.59 7.92 10.66
C ARG A 140 -18.49 7.21 11.40
N LEU A 141 -17.56 7.97 11.99
CA LEU A 141 -16.40 7.43 12.71
C LEU A 141 -16.52 7.55 14.24
N ASN A 142 -17.68 7.87 14.75
CA ASN A 142 -17.91 8.14 16.18
C ASN A 142 -17.57 6.97 17.11
N ASN A 143 -17.56 5.75 16.59
CA ASN A 143 -17.22 4.52 17.33
C ASN A 143 -15.86 3.96 16.93
N THR A 144 -15.04 4.74 16.21
CA THR A 144 -13.71 4.30 15.79
C THR A 144 -12.76 4.37 16.98
N SER A 145 -12.32 3.22 17.44
CA SER A 145 -11.42 3.07 18.59
C SER A 145 -10.04 2.54 18.19
N PHE A 146 -9.87 2.13 16.93
CA PHE A 146 -8.61 1.66 16.39
C PHE A 146 -8.36 2.26 15.00
N LEU A 147 -7.25 2.95 14.86
CA LEU A 147 -6.85 3.63 13.64
C LEU A 147 -5.50 3.11 13.14
N VAL A 148 -5.39 2.88 11.85
CA VAL A 148 -4.13 2.55 11.19
C VAL A 148 -3.88 3.49 10.02
N LEU A 149 -2.68 4.05 9.97
CA LEU A 149 -2.15 4.81 8.85
C LEU A 149 -0.99 4.01 8.26
N ASP A 150 -1.22 3.31 7.14
CA ASP A 150 -0.18 2.51 6.49
C ASP A 150 0.43 3.25 5.29
N GLU A 151 1.76 3.18 5.14
CA GLU A 151 2.55 3.92 4.16
C GLU A 151 2.25 5.44 4.21
N SER A 152 2.34 6.01 5.42
CA SER A 152 1.96 7.40 5.67
C SER A 152 2.80 8.40 4.89
N ASP A 153 4.11 8.17 4.74
CA ASP A 153 5.00 8.97 3.91
C ASP A 153 4.49 9.07 2.48
N ARG A 154 4.09 7.95 1.91
CA ARG A 154 3.53 7.90 0.57
C ARG A 154 2.18 8.64 0.46
N MET A 155 1.35 8.57 1.49
CA MET A 155 0.10 9.36 1.51
C MET A 155 0.39 10.87 1.49
N LEU A 156 1.41 11.33 2.22
CA LEU A 156 1.79 12.74 2.24
C LEU A 156 2.41 13.17 0.90
N ASP A 157 3.29 12.35 0.31
CA ASP A 157 3.88 12.60 -1.01
C ASP A 157 2.84 12.72 -2.13
N MET A 158 1.73 11.99 -2.00
CA MET A 158 0.57 12.09 -2.91
C MET A 158 -0.34 13.29 -2.63
N GLY A 159 0.00 14.13 -1.66
CA GLY A 159 -0.76 15.33 -1.31
C GLY A 159 -2.05 15.05 -0.53
N PHE A 160 -2.18 13.89 0.13
CA PHE A 160 -3.37 13.55 0.91
C PHE A 160 -3.42 14.19 2.31
N THR A 161 -2.46 15.05 2.65
CA THR A 161 -2.44 15.73 3.96
C THR A 161 -3.78 16.37 4.35
N PRO A 162 -4.46 17.15 3.47
CA PRO A 162 -5.75 17.74 3.82
C PRO A 162 -6.83 16.69 4.10
N GLN A 163 -6.86 15.62 3.29
CA GLN A 163 -7.85 14.56 3.43
C GLN A 163 -7.63 13.75 4.70
N ILE A 164 -6.38 13.46 5.05
CA ILE A 164 -6.01 12.74 6.28
C ILE A 164 -6.45 13.58 7.48
N ASN A 165 -6.11 14.87 7.53
CA ASN A 165 -6.52 15.74 8.61
C ASN A 165 -8.04 15.80 8.79
N GLN A 166 -8.81 15.94 7.69
CA GLN A 166 -10.27 15.93 7.71
C GLN A 166 -10.85 14.62 8.28
N VAL A 167 -10.25 13.47 7.96
CA VAL A 167 -10.68 12.18 8.52
C VAL A 167 -10.37 12.12 10.00
N LEU A 168 -9.13 12.45 10.39
CA LEU A 168 -8.65 12.36 11.78
C LEU A 168 -9.44 13.28 12.73
N GLU A 169 -9.88 14.43 12.26
CA GLU A 169 -10.74 15.35 13.03
C GLU A 169 -12.13 14.77 13.37
N THR A 170 -12.57 13.75 12.63
CA THR A 170 -13.87 13.07 12.87
C THR A 170 -13.76 11.82 13.75
N VAL A 171 -12.54 11.37 14.04
CA VAL A 171 -12.29 10.21 14.92
C VAL A 171 -12.37 10.67 16.39
N PRO A 172 -12.98 9.89 17.30
CA PRO A 172 -13.02 10.23 18.72
C PRO A 172 -11.61 10.42 19.30
N LYS A 173 -11.46 11.33 20.28
CA LYS A 173 -10.15 11.58 20.93
C LYS A 173 -9.57 10.33 21.59
N LYS A 174 -10.42 9.45 22.13
CA LYS A 174 -9.99 8.19 22.76
C LYS A 174 -9.99 7.08 21.73
N HIS A 175 -8.86 6.83 21.11
CA HIS A 175 -8.62 5.72 20.18
C HIS A 175 -7.14 5.34 20.22
N GLN A 176 -6.82 4.16 19.75
CA GLN A 176 -5.44 3.71 19.53
C GLN A 176 -5.04 3.98 18.09
N THR A 177 -3.83 4.53 17.86
CA THR A 177 -3.30 4.80 16.53
C THR A 177 -2.01 4.03 16.26
N LEU A 178 -1.97 3.29 15.15
CA LEU A 178 -0.75 2.69 14.63
C LEU A 178 -0.39 3.38 13.31
N LEU A 179 0.71 4.12 13.30
CA LEU A 179 1.23 4.79 12.12
C LEU A 179 2.46 4.03 11.62
N PHE A 180 2.40 3.54 10.38
CA PHE A 180 3.51 2.89 9.70
C PHE A 180 3.98 3.71 8.51
N SER A 181 5.31 3.83 8.39
CA SER A 181 5.97 4.56 7.32
C SER A 181 7.27 3.85 6.95
N ALA A 182 7.75 4.02 5.72
CA ALA A 182 9.08 3.55 5.37
C ALA A 182 10.16 4.57 5.77
N THR A 183 9.81 5.86 5.78
CA THR A 183 10.68 6.98 6.17
C THR A 183 10.01 7.87 7.21
N LEU A 184 10.80 8.67 7.93
CA LEU A 184 10.30 9.62 8.94
C LEU A 184 10.73 11.07 8.60
N PRO A 185 10.28 11.63 7.47
CA PRO A 185 10.51 13.04 7.20
C PRO A 185 9.74 13.94 8.20
N VAL A 186 10.10 15.21 8.26
CA VAL A 186 9.55 16.17 9.25
C VAL A 186 8.01 16.25 9.21
N ASN A 187 7.41 16.14 8.05
CA ASN A 187 5.95 16.14 7.88
C ASN A 187 5.27 14.91 8.52
N ILE A 188 5.91 13.72 8.47
CA ILE A 188 5.42 12.52 9.19
C ILE A 188 5.56 12.69 10.71
N LEU A 189 6.67 13.24 11.17
CA LEU A 189 6.85 13.50 12.60
C LEU A 189 5.80 14.48 13.13
N ARG A 190 5.50 15.56 12.40
CA ARG A 190 4.42 16.50 12.74
C ARG A 190 3.04 15.83 12.75
N LEU A 191 2.76 14.93 11.81
CA LEU A 191 1.52 14.16 11.79
C LEU A 191 1.43 13.24 13.03
N ALA A 192 2.52 12.57 13.37
CA ALA A 192 2.60 11.71 14.55
C ALA A 192 2.42 12.50 15.85
N GLU A 193 3.10 13.63 16.01
CA GLU A 193 2.95 14.53 17.18
C GLU A 193 1.53 15.02 17.37
N LYS A 194 0.82 15.30 16.28
CA LYS A 194 -0.55 15.82 16.32
C LYS A 194 -1.59 14.76 16.69
N TYR A 195 -1.42 13.51 16.26
CA TYR A 195 -2.49 12.52 16.28
C TYR A 195 -2.17 11.24 17.07
N LEU A 196 -0.94 11.02 17.50
CA LEU A 196 -0.56 9.89 18.34
C LEU A 196 -0.36 10.35 19.80
N ASN A 197 -0.78 9.49 20.73
CA ASN A 197 -0.61 9.74 22.16
C ASN A 197 0.57 8.93 22.70
N GLN A 198 1.69 9.60 23.01
CA GLN A 198 2.91 8.98 23.55
C GLN A 198 3.32 7.69 22.80
N PRO A 199 3.50 7.74 21.47
CA PRO A 199 3.69 6.53 20.69
C PRO A 199 5.01 5.85 21.02
N VAL A 200 5.00 4.52 21.06
CA VAL A 200 6.21 3.73 21.09
C VAL A 200 6.83 3.73 19.69
N ARG A 201 8.07 4.18 19.57
CA ARG A 201 8.81 4.17 18.31
C ARG A 201 9.42 2.81 18.06
N ILE A 202 9.12 2.22 16.91
CA ILE A 202 9.65 0.92 16.49
C ILE A 202 10.32 1.10 15.14
N SER A 203 11.58 0.69 15.03
CA SER A 203 12.30 0.66 13.74
C SER A 203 12.81 -0.74 13.45
N VAL A 204 12.64 -1.17 12.19
CA VAL A 204 13.16 -2.44 11.69
C VAL A 204 13.78 -2.22 10.31
N GLY A 205 15.06 -2.59 10.19
CA GLY A 205 15.91 -2.34 9.02
C GLY A 205 16.61 -0.98 9.08
N SER A 206 17.65 -0.79 8.28
CA SER A 206 18.30 0.51 8.12
C SER A 206 17.43 1.43 7.27
N THR A 207 17.12 2.60 7.78
CA THR A 207 16.30 3.61 7.11
C THR A 207 17.04 4.34 5.97
N SER A 208 18.33 4.05 5.78
CA SER A 208 19.22 4.88 4.94
C SER A 208 20.08 4.13 3.91
N THR A 209 20.05 2.81 3.86
CA THR A 209 20.85 2.07 2.88
C THR A 209 19.94 1.31 1.90
N PRO A 210 20.08 1.53 0.58
CA PRO A 210 19.51 0.64 -0.43
C PRO A 210 20.00 -0.79 -0.14
N ILE A 211 19.16 -1.79 -0.39
CA ILE A 211 19.59 -3.18 -0.30
C ILE A 211 20.77 -3.33 -1.29
N GLU A 212 21.96 -3.58 -0.79
CA GLU A 212 23.22 -3.66 -1.55
C GLU A 212 23.20 -4.63 -2.76
N LYS A 213 22.13 -5.37 -2.93
CA LYS A 213 21.95 -6.41 -3.96
C LYS A 213 21.25 -5.92 -5.22
N ILE A 214 20.84 -4.66 -5.33
CA ILE A 214 20.12 -4.17 -6.51
C ILE A 214 21.11 -3.56 -7.48
N LYS A 215 21.21 -4.16 -8.66
CA LYS A 215 21.97 -3.58 -9.75
C LYS A 215 21.21 -2.37 -10.29
N GLN A 216 21.80 -1.18 -10.13
CA GLN A 216 21.29 0.07 -10.68
C GLN A 216 22.22 0.55 -11.78
N GLU A 217 21.66 0.95 -12.91
CA GLU A 217 22.40 1.49 -14.06
C GLU A 217 21.81 2.85 -14.42
N VAL A 218 22.68 3.82 -14.64
CA VAL A 218 22.30 5.16 -15.15
C VAL A 218 22.85 5.30 -16.55
N LEU A 219 21.97 5.45 -17.52
CA LEU A 219 22.32 5.65 -18.92
C LEU A 219 22.04 7.09 -19.30
N ARG A 220 23.07 7.84 -19.66
CA ARG A 220 22.92 9.21 -20.18
C ARG A 220 22.59 9.15 -21.66
N VAL A 221 21.45 9.71 -22.03
CA VAL A 221 20.92 9.63 -23.39
C VAL A 221 20.29 10.97 -23.77
N ASN A 222 20.55 11.42 -25.01
CA ASN A 222 19.88 12.60 -25.55
C ASN A 222 18.37 12.33 -25.70
N ASP A 223 17.53 13.35 -25.50
CA ASP A 223 16.06 13.20 -25.56
C ASP A 223 15.55 12.56 -26.85
N GLY A 224 16.20 12.86 -27.99
CA GLY A 224 15.86 12.26 -29.30
C GLY A 224 16.12 10.76 -29.38
N ASP A 225 17.09 10.25 -28.61
CA ASP A 225 17.54 8.86 -28.63
C ASP A 225 16.96 8.00 -27.52
N LYS A 226 16.27 8.60 -26.55
CA LYS A 226 15.70 7.86 -25.39
C LYS A 226 14.86 6.65 -25.78
N TYR A 227 14.05 6.79 -26.81
CA TYR A 227 13.21 5.67 -27.24
C TYR A 227 14.04 4.54 -27.89
N ASN A 228 15.01 4.88 -28.72
CA ASN A 228 15.88 3.89 -29.34
C ASN A 228 16.70 3.14 -28.27
N GLN A 229 17.16 3.84 -27.24
CA GLN A 229 17.83 3.21 -26.12
C GLN A 229 16.87 2.32 -25.32
N LEU A 230 15.62 2.75 -25.09
CA LEU A 230 14.60 1.91 -24.45
C LEU A 230 14.40 0.60 -25.21
N ILE A 231 14.29 0.64 -26.53
CA ILE A 231 14.13 -0.54 -27.38
C ILE A 231 15.34 -1.48 -27.24
N LYS A 232 16.57 -0.95 -27.23
CA LYS A 232 17.78 -1.76 -26.98
C LYS A 232 17.71 -2.46 -25.62
N GLU A 233 17.30 -1.74 -24.55
CA GLU A 233 17.17 -2.31 -23.21
C GLU A 233 16.09 -3.40 -23.15
N ILE A 234 14.99 -3.23 -23.89
CA ILE A 234 13.92 -4.24 -23.99
C ILE A 234 14.41 -5.52 -24.67
N TYR A 235 15.22 -5.40 -25.75
CA TYR A 235 15.77 -6.55 -26.46
C TYR A 235 16.84 -7.30 -25.68
N THR A 236 17.67 -6.60 -24.92
CA THR A 236 18.77 -7.21 -24.16
C THR A 236 18.33 -7.90 -22.88
N ARG A 237 17.09 -7.64 -22.39
CA ARG A 237 16.59 -8.17 -21.13
C ARG A 237 15.52 -9.22 -21.36
N GLN A 238 15.54 -10.25 -20.53
CA GLN A 238 14.52 -11.30 -20.54
C GLN A 238 13.53 -11.12 -19.39
N GLY A 239 12.27 -11.55 -19.62
CA GLY A 239 11.21 -11.49 -18.60
C GLY A 239 10.42 -10.18 -18.59
N SER A 240 9.66 -9.98 -17.54
CA SER A 240 8.73 -8.86 -17.39
C SER A 240 9.45 -7.54 -17.08
N ILE A 241 8.99 -6.47 -17.71
CA ILE A 241 9.56 -5.13 -17.60
C ILE A 241 8.48 -4.14 -17.15
N LEU A 242 8.79 -3.32 -16.14
CA LEU A 242 7.99 -2.17 -15.74
C LEU A 242 8.69 -0.89 -16.22
N ILE A 243 8.00 -0.08 -17.03
CA ILE A 243 8.52 1.19 -17.54
C ILE A 243 7.78 2.33 -16.84
N PHE A 244 8.53 3.24 -16.22
CA PHE A 244 8.00 4.46 -15.62
C PHE A 244 8.07 5.65 -16.56
N VAL A 245 6.95 6.36 -16.69
CA VAL A 245 6.85 7.60 -17.46
C VAL A 245 6.13 8.68 -16.62
N LYS A 246 6.43 9.94 -16.89
CA LYS A 246 5.99 11.11 -16.13
C LYS A 246 4.47 11.32 -16.14
N THR A 247 3.82 11.07 -17.27
CA THR A 247 2.39 11.41 -17.44
C THR A 247 1.57 10.26 -18.00
N ARG A 248 0.25 10.31 -17.73
CA ARG A 248 -0.74 9.37 -18.27
C ARG A 248 -0.73 9.34 -19.81
N ARG A 249 -0.64 10.54 -20.43
CA ARG A 249 -0.56 10.65 -21.90
C ARG A 249 0.68 9.97 -22.44
N ASN A 250 1.82 10.11 -21.75
CA ASN A 250 3.05 9.45 -22.13
C ASN A 250 2.93 7.93 -21.99
N ALA A 251 2.26 7.44 -20.94
CA ALA A 251 2.02 6.00 -20.78
C ALA A 251 1.21 5.42 -21.96
N GLU A 252 0.10 6.07 -22.33
CA GLU A 252 -0.72 5.64 -23.47
C GLU A 252 0.02 5.74 -24.80
N LYS A 253 0.78 6.84 -25.05
CA LYS A 253 1.60 7.01 -26.24
C LYS A 253 2.71 5.95 -26.32
N MET A 254 3.39 5.68 -25.21
CA MET A 254 4.45 4.68 -25.11
C MET A 254 3.91 3.30 -25.47
N VAL A 255 2.79 2.89 -24.91
CA VAL A 255 2.15 1.61 -25.23
C VAL A 255 1.79 1.51 -26.71
N LYS A 256 1.22 2.56 -27.31
CA LYS A 256 0.89 2.58 -28.75
C LYS A 256 2.15 2.39 -29.61
N ARG A 257 3.24 3.08 -29.26
CA ARG A 257 4.51 2.98 -29.98
C ARG A 257 5.15 1.61 -29.83
N LEU A 258 5.17 1.08 -28.60
CA LEU A 258 5.67 -0.28 -28.34
C LEU A 258 4.89 -1.34 -29.12
N LYS A 259 3.57 -1.22 -29.20
CA LYS A 259 2.74 -2.14 -29.99
C LYS A 259 2.97 -2.01 -31.51
N TYR A 260 3.26 -0.80 -31.98
CA TYR A 260 3.64 -0.59 -33.39
C TYR A 260 4.97 -1.28 -33.71
N ASP A 261 5.89 -1.34 -32.75
CA ASP A 261 7.18 -2.01 -32.85
C ASP A 261 7.11 -3.49 -32.39
N ASP A 262 5.92 -4.14 -32.48
CA ASP A 262 5.65 -5.56 -32.18
C ASP A 262 5.96 -5.98 -30.75
N HIS A 263 5.88 -5.04 -29.80
CA HIS A 263 6.01 -5.37 -28.37
C HIS A 263 4.66 -5.44 -27.65
N ASP A 264 4.39 -6.56 -26.98
CA ASP A 264 3.20 -6.71 -26.13
C ASP A 264 3.35 -5.86 -24.86
N ALA A 265 2.55 -4.79 -24.80
CA ALA A 265 2.56 -3.82 -23.71
C ALA A 265 1.14 -3.37 -23.33
N ASP A 266 0.93 -3.01 -22.05
CA ASP A 266 -0.29 -2.32 -21.61
C ASP A 266 0.06 -1.22 -20.59
N ALA A 267 -0.87 -0.28 -20.39
CA ALA A 267 -0.66 0.89 -19.53
C ALA A 267 -1.41 0.78 -18.21
N ILE A 268 -0.80 1.33 -17.14
CA ILE A 268 -1.45 1.51 -15.84
C ILE A 268 -1.29 2.96 -15.36
N HIS A 269 -2.41 3.66 -15.14
CA HIS A 269 -2.42 5.04 -14.66
C HIS A 269 -3.71 5.40 -13.92
N GLY A 270 -3.71 6.53 -13.21
CA GLY A 270 -4.78 6.93 -12.30
C GLY A 270 -6.17 7.12 -12.92
N ASN A 271 -6.28 7.37 -14.24
CA ASN A 271 -7.58 7.54 -14.92
C ASN A 271 -8.27 6.22 -15.31
N LEU A 272 -7.58 5.09 -15.22
CA LEU A 272 -8.22 3.81 -15.48
C LEU A 272 -9.25 3.51 -14.39
N ARG A 273 -10.41 3.00 -14.81
CA ARG A 273 -11.40 2.42 -13.88
C ARG A 273 -10.78 1.23 -13.15
N GLN A 274 -11.17 1.00 -11.89
CA GLN A 274 -10.58 -0.07 -11.06
C GLN A 274 -10.63 -1.44 -11.75
N ASN A 275 -11.75 -1.82 -12.33
CA ASN A 275 -11.88 -3.10 -13.04
C ASN A 275 -10.88 -3.26 -14.20
N LYS A 276 -10.55 -2.15 -14.91
CA LYS A 276 -9.54 -2.20 -15.97
C LYS A 276 -8.15 -2.34 -15.38
N ARG A 277 -7.84 -1.65 -14.27
CA ARG A 277 -6.55 -1.77 -13.56
C ARG A 277 -6.33 -3.20 -13.08
N ASP A 278 -7.34 -3.79 -12.41
CA ASP A 278 -7.28 -5.16 -11.90
C ASP A 278 -7.06 -6.17 -13.03
N ARG A 279 -7.72 -5.96 -14.17
CA ARG A 279 -7.53 -6.79 -15.38
C ARG A 279 -6.12 -6.69 -15.93
N VAL A 280 -5.58 -5.46 -16.07
CA VAL A 280 -4.22 -5.23 -16.57
C VAL A 280 -3.19 -5.87 -15.63
N ILE A 281 -3.31 -5.66 -14.32
CA ILE A 281 -2.41 -6.24 -13.32
C ILE A 281 -2.46 -7.78 -13.37
N LYS A 282 -3.68 -8.34 -13.44
CA LYS A 282 -3.86 -9.80 -13.51
C LYS A 282 -3.25 -10.38 -14.80
N ALA A 283 -3.47 -9.72 -15.94
CA ALA A 283 -2.90 -10.14 -17.22
C ALA A 283 -1.36 -10.08 -17.19
N PHE A 284 -0.77 -9.02 -16.61
CA PHE A 284 0.68 -8.91 -16.45
C PHE A 284 1.26 -9.98 -15.51
N ARG A 285 0.61 -10.24 -14.37
CA ARG A 285 0.99 -11.33 -13.46
C ARG A 285 0.98 -12.70 -14.12
N ASN A 286 0.04 -12.94 -15.03
CA ASN A 286 -0.12 -14.17 -15.77
C ASN A 286 0.76 -14.23 -17.03
N ASN A 287 1.67 -13.25 -17.24
CA ASN A 287 2.55 -13.12 -18.39
C ASN A 287 1.80 -13.08 -19.76
N HIS A 288 0.57 -12.53 -19.78
CA HIS A 288 -0.17 -12.33 -21.03
C HIS A 288 0.45 -11.21 -21.88
N PHE A 289 1.23 -10.35 -21.30
CA PHE A 289 2.09 -9.37 -21.97
C PHE A 289 3.32 -9.12 -21.11
N ARG A 290 4.41 -8.68 -21.76
CA ARG A 290 5.73 -8.59 -21.14
C ARG A 290 6.02 -7.22 -20.53
N ILE A 291 5.47 -6.14 -21.08
CA ILE A 291 5.83 -4.76 -20.75
C ILE A 291 4.64 -4.02 -20.14
N LEU A 292 4.78 -3.58 -18.89
CA LEU A 292 3.82 -2.72 -18.23
C LEU A 292 4.35 -1.29 -18.20
N VAL A 293 3.61 -0.33 -18.76
CA VAL A 293 3.97 1.09 -18.72
C VAL A 293 3.12 1.80 -17.68
N GLY A 294 3.74 2.46 -16.72
CA GLY A 294 3.03 3.10 -15.62
C GLY A 294 3.54 4.50 -15.28
N THR A 295 2.69 5.26 -14.57
CA THR A 295 3.13 6.48 -13.89
C THR A 295 3.48 6.15 -12.45
N ASP A 296 4.44 6.89 -11.83
CA ASP A 296 4.87 6.69 -10.45
C ASP A 296 3.71 6.51 -9.48
N VAL A 297 2.72 7.39 -9.56
CA VAL A 297 1.53 7.36 -8.67
C VAL A 297 0.69 6.10 -8.85
N ALA A 298 0.58 5.61 -10.07
CA ALA A 298 -0.29 4.48 -10.39
C ALA A 298 0.36 3.11 -10.16
N SER A 299 1.68 3.06 -10.23
CA SER A 299 2.45 1.82 -10.06
C SER A 299 2.93 1.62 -8.63
N ARG A 300 2.84 2.65 -7.79
CA ARG A 300 3.13 2.56 -6.36
C ARG A 300 2.12 1.64 -5.67
N GLY A 301 2.62 0.75 -4.82
CA GLY A 301 1.79 -0.23 -4.11
C GLY A 301 1.32 -1.42 -4.95
N LEU A 302 1.81 -1.55 -6.18
CA LEU A 302 1.63 -2.76 -6.96
C LEU A 302 2.59 -3.84 -6.42
N ASP A 303 2.06 -4.78 -5.66
CA ASP A 303 2.77 -6.01 -5.36
C ASP A 303 2.68 -6.93 -6.58
N ILE A 304 3.69 -6.85 -7.45
CA ILE A 304 3.80 -7.71 -8.63
C ILE A 304 5.07 -8.55 -8.47
N PRO A 305 4.99 -9.75 -7.91
CA PRO A 305 6.15 -10.57 -7.57
C PRO A 305 6.97 -11.04 -8.78
N ALA A 306 6.49 -10.84 -10.00
CA ALA A 306 7.10 -11.37 -11.21
C ALA A 306 7.86 -10.33 -12.06
N ILE A 307 7.99 -9.06 -11.62
CA ILE A 307 8.77 -8.08 -12.36
C ILE A 307 10.25 -8.46 -12.29
N LYS A 308 10.92 -8.48 -13.46
CA LYS A 308 12.36 -8.78 -13.55
C LYS A 308 13.22 -7.52 -13.71
N HIS A 309 12.69 -6.51 -14.38
CA HIS A 309 13.41 -5.27 -14.67
C HIS A 309 12.50 -4.05 -14.50
N VAL A 310 13.09 -2.96 -14.05
CA VAL A 310 12.44 -1.65 -13.98
C VAL A 310 13.24 -0.66 -14.83
N ILE A 311 12.56 0.13 -15.66
CA ILE A 311 13.18 1.17 -16.48
C ILE A 311 12.46 2.49 -16.18
N ASN A 312 13.18 3.46 -15.63
CA ASN A 312 12.70 4.83 -15.52
C ASN A 312 13.02 5.57 -16.82
N PHE A 313 12.02 5.63 -17.71
CA PHE A 313 12.14 6.38 -18.96
C PHE A 313 12.13 7.89 -18.72
N ASP A 314 11.30 8.35 -17.79
CA ASP A 314 11.31 9.70 -17.24
C ASP A 314 11.81 9.65 -15.80
N LEU A 315 12.57 10.64 -15.37
CA LEU A 315 12.99 10.76 -13.97
C LEU A 315 11.75 10.96 -13.07
N PRO A 316 11.69 10.28 -11.92
CA PRO A 316 10.62 10.49 -10.96
C PRO A 316 10.65 11.92 -10.42
N GLN A 317 9.47 12.48 -10.11
CA GLN A 317 9.36 13.84 -9.57
C GLN A 317 9.88 13.95 -8.13
N VAL A 318 9.89 12.84 -7.41
CA VAL A 318 10.35 12.74 -6.01
C VAL A 318 11.46 11.70 -5.98
N PRO A 319 12.70 12.05 -5.58
CA PRO A 319 13.84 11.13 -5.56
C PRO A 319 13.56 9.86 -4.73
N GLU A 320 12.83 10.00 -3.66
CA GLU A 320 12.42 8.89 -2.77
C GLU A 320 11.49 7.89 -3.48
N ALA A 321 10.79 8.30 -4.55
CA ALA A 321 9.95 7.40 -5.33
C ALA A 321 10.75 6.28 -6.01
N VAL A 322 12.03 6.52 -6.35
CA VAL A 322 12.94 5.49 -6.87
C VAL A 322 13.16 4.41 -5.81
N SER A 323 13.30 4.80 -4.55
CA SER A 323 13.56 3.89 -3.44
C SER A 323 12.39 2.95 -3.14
N TYR A 324 11.14 3.41 -3.28
CA TYR A 324 9.94 2.66 -2.83
C TYR A 324 9.42 1.60 -3.81
N THR A 325 9.63 1.81 -5.09
CA THR A 325 9.13 0.90 -6.13
C THR A 325 10.19 -0.08 -6.63
N HIS A 326 11.46 0.16 -6.29
CA HIS A 326 12.60 -0.45 -6.97
C HIS A 326 13.53 -1.24 -6.05
N LEU A 327 13.25 -1.31 -4.75
CA LEU A 327 14.16 -1.86 -3.74
C LEU A 327 14.50 -3.35 -3.86
N THR A 328 13.93 -4.06 -4.84
CA THR A 328 14.21 -5.49 -5.03
C THR A 328 14.55 -5.87 -6.47
N LEU A 329 14.59 -4.91 -7.41
CA LEU A 329 14.68 -5.22 -8.85
C LEU A 329 15.79 -4.46 -9.55
N PRO A 330 16.50 -5.06 -10.54
CA PRO A 330 17.44 -4.36 -11.40
C PRO A 330 16.77 -3.14 -12.05
N THR A 331 17.33 -1.95 -11.81
CA THR A 331 16.70 -0.68 -12.20
C THR A 331 17.62 0.10 -13.14
N ILE A 332 17.04 0.65 -14.22
CA ILE A 332 17.74 1.53 -15.17
C ILE A 332 17.10 2.92 -15.12
N LEU A 333 17.93 3.92 -15.10
CA LEU A 333 17.57 5.33 -15.25
C LEU A 333 18.06 5.82 -16.61
N LEU A 334 17.14 6.29 -17.47
CA LEU A 334 17.47 6.99 -18.72
C LEU A 334 17.46 8.49 -18.44
N VAL A 335 18.64 9.09 -18.39
CA VAL A 335 18.85 10.51 -18.05
C VAL A 335 19.36 11.27 -19.25
#